data_eb48ecb696ce7491adaa725136d32829
#
_entry.id   eb48ecb696ce7491adaa725136d32829
#
_cell.length_a   1.000
_cell.length_b   1.000
_cell.length_c   1.000
_cell.angle_alpha   90.00
_cell.angle_beta   90.00
_cell.angle_gamma   90.00
#
_symmetry.space_group_name_H-M   'P 1'
#
loop_
_entity.id
_entity.type
_entity.pdbx_description
1 polymer ?
#
loop_
_entity_poly.entity_id
_entity_poly.type
_entity_poly.pdbx_seq_one_letter_code
_entity_poly.pdbx_strand_id
1 'polypeptide(L)'
;STKVLSPRTAVIMAATLNLIGAFLGTKVANTLGSGIVHPDIVANCQPLVLAALIGAIGWNLFTWHFGIPSSSSHALIGGLMGAAVAYAGFSSLNGGSILTKILLPLVLSPLAGFGMGLLVMFLIMFLCAKCARNKLNTAFTRLQVLSAAFMATSHGMNDAQKTMGVITLALFIFNEIETIAVPLWVKCLCAAFMALGTAMGGWK
;
A
#
# COMPACT_ATOMS: atom_id res chain seq x y z
N SER A 1 5.72 -23.03 0.66
CA SER A 1 6.83 -22.29 1.28
C SER A 1 8.12 -23.09 1.14
N THR A 2 9.20 -22.42 0.74
CA THR A 2 10.50 -23.00 0.42
C THR A 2 11.34 -23.34 1.65
N LYS A 3 10.83 -23.06 2.86
CA LYS A 3 11.49 -23.28 4.16
C LYS A 3 12.90 -22.67 4.29
N VAL A 4 13.19 -21.62 3.52
CA VAL A 4 14.50 -20.93 3.50
C VAL A 4 14.74 -20.14 4.79
N LEU A 5 13.68 -19.57 5.36
CA LEU A 5 13.68 -18.87 6.65
C LEU A 5 12.75 -19.57 7.64
N SER A 6 13.08 -19.50 8.92
CA SER A 6 12.11 -19.87 9.95
C SER A 6 10.93 -18.88 9.93
N PRO A 7 9.71 -19.30 10.27
CA PRO A 7 8.57 -18.39 10.29
C PRO A 7 8.81 -17.15 11.17
N ARG A 8 9.43 -17.34 12.33
CA ARG A 8 9.77 -16.23 13.25
C ARG A 8 10.73 -15.23 12.60
N THR A 9 11.81 -15.72 11.99
CA THR A 9 12.79 -14.86 11.29
C THR A 9 12.16 -14.12 10.13
N ALA A 10 11.27 -14.77 9.36
CA ALA A 10 10.57 -14.15 8.25
C ALA A 10 9.65 -13.01 8.71
N VAL A 11 8.89 -13.21 9.80
CA VAL A 11 8.00 -12.19 10.38
C VAL A 11 8.80 -11.00 10.94
N ILE A 12 9.88 -11.27 11.68
CA ILE A 12 10.74 -10.20 12.23
C ILE A 12 11.37 -9.40 11.08
N MET A 13 11.92 -10.07 10.07
CA MET A 13 12.47 -9.42 8.88
C MET A 13 11.43 -8.56 8.17
N ALA A 14 10.23 -9.09 7.93
CA ALA A 14 9.15 -8.37 7.27
C ALA A 14 8.71 -7.14 8.08
N ALA A 15 8.48 -7.28 9.38
CA ALA A 15 8.07 -6.18 10.26
C ALA A 15 9.13 -5.07 10.32
N THR A 16 10.41 -5.44 10.45
CA THR A 16 11.53 -4.47 10.50
C THR A 16 11.68 -3.74 9.17
N LEU A 17 11.62 -4.45 8.06
CA LEU A 17 11.75 -3.86 6.73
C LEU A 17 10.53 -3.03 6.32
N ASN A 18 9.33 -3.41 6.74
CA ASN A 18 8.13 -2.58 6.59
C ASN A 18 8.27 -1.26 7.36
N LEU A 19 8.78 -1.32 8.59
CA LEU A 19 9.05 -0.13 9.41
C LEU A 19 10.04 0.80 8.70
N ILE A 20 11.17 0.28 8.24
CA ILE A 20 12.18 1.04 7.49
C ILE A 20 11.57 1.62 6.21
N GLY A 21 10.84 0.80 5.44
CA GLY A 21 10.18 1.21 4.21
C GLY A 21 9.23 2.38 4.41
N ALA A 22 8.48 2.42 5.51
CA ALA A 22 7.55 3.49 5.83
C ALA A 22 8.20 4.89 5.91
N PHE A 23 9.49 4.98 6.22
CA PHE A 23 10.23 6.26 6.27
C PHE A 23 10.81 6.70 4.92
N LEU A 24 10.89 5.81 3.91
CA LEU A 24 11.61 6.07 2.66
C LEU A 24 10.87 6.97 1.67
N GLY A 25 9.60 7.30 1.90
CA GLY A 25 8.88 8.16 0.97
C GLY A 25 7.59 8.74 1.53
N THR A 26 7.07 9.78 0.85
CA THR A 26 5.79 10.45 1.17
C THR A 26 4.98 10.81 -0.07
N LYS A 27 5.44 10.45 -1.28
CA LYS A 27 4.80 10.84 -2.54
C LYS A 27 3.36 10.34 -2.68
N VAL A 28 3.08 9.12 -2.25
CA VAL A 28 1.74 8.52 -2.30
C VAL A 28 0.79 9.20 -1.32
N ALA A 29 1.29 9.60 -0.13
CA ALA A 29 0.52 10.34 0.86
C ALA A 29 0.00 11.67 0.30
N ASN A 30 0.88 12.43 -0.35
CA ASN A 30 0.51 13.70 -0.96
C ASN A 30 -0.51 13.54 -2.10
N THR A 31 -0.43 12.44 -2.86
CA THR A 31 -1.36 12.18 -3.97
C THR A 31 -2.77 11.82 -3.49
N LEU A 32 -2.88 11.06 -2.40
CA LEU A 32 -4.18 10.68 -1.82
C LEU A 32 -4.90 11.87 -1.20
N GLY A 33 -4.13 12.77 -0.55
CA GLY A 33 -4.69 13.94 0.10
C GLY A 33 -5.31 14.99 -0.83
N SER A 34 -4.87 15.07 -2.09
CA SER A 34 -5.23 16.21 -2.96
C SER A 34 -5.78 15.85 -4.34
N GLY A 35 -5.98 14.56 -4.65
CA GLY A 35 -6.15 14.20 -6.07
C GLY A 35 -7.42 13.48 -6.49
N ILE A 36 -8.19 12.88 -5.58
CA ILE A 36 -9.36 12.03 -5.92
C ILE A 36 -10.67 12.79 -5.77
N VAL A 37 -10.79 13.56 -4.71
CA VAL A 37 -11.92 14.42 -4.41
C VAL A 37 -11.50 15.88 -4.60
N HIS A 38 -12.41 16.75 -5.04
CA HIS A 38 -12.11 18.16 -5.18
C HIS A 38 -11.74 18.76 -3.81
N PRO A 39 -10.61 19.49 -3.69
CA PRO A 39 -10.11 20.01 -2.42
C PRO A 39 -11.14 20.89 -1.67
N ASP A 40 -11.91 21.69 -2.41
CA ASP A 40 -12.92 22.59 -1.84
C ASP A 40 -14.02 21.83 -1.09
N ILE A 41 -14.37 20.63 -1.55
CA ILE A 41 -15.39 19.78 -0.91
C ILE A 41 -14.82 19.13 0.34
N VAL A 42 -13.58 18.69 0.28
CA VAL A 42 -12.90 18.06 1.41
C VAL A 42 -12.67 19.07 2.54
N ALA A 43 -12.25 20.29 2.20
CA ALA A 43 -11.99 21.35 3.17
C ALA A 43 -13.27 21.79 3.95
N ASN A 44 -14.44 21.67 3.32
CA ASN A 44 -15.72 22.10 3.91
C ASN A 44 -16.49 20.97 4.62
N CYS A 45 -15.99 19.73 4.62
CA CYS A 45 -16.70 18.60 5.22
C CYS A 45 -15.81 17.79 6.17
N GLN A 46 -15.71 18.23 7.41
CA GLN A 46 -14.94 17.52 8.46
C GLN A 46 -15.36 16.05 8.65
N PRO A 47 -16.67 15.66 8.65
CA PRO A 47 -17.08 14.27 8.81
C PRO A 47 -16.71 13.36 7.64
N LEU A 48 -16.32 13.89 6.46
CA LEU A 48 -16.07 13.12 5.26
C LEU A 48 -14.96 12.09 5.45
N VAL A 49 -13.84 12.48 6.08
CA VAL A 49 -12.70 11.57 6.33
C VAL A 49 -13.12 10.48 7.32
N LEU A 50 -13.89 10.83 8.36
CA LEU A 50 -14.36 9.85 9.34
C LEU A 50 -15.30 8.82 8.68
N ALA A 51 -16.25 9.28 7.87
CA ALA A 51 -17.15 8.40 7.12
C ALA A 51 -16.38 7.48 6.15
N ALA A 52 -15.39 8.02 5.45
CA ALA A 52 -14.51 7.25 4.57
C ALA A 52 -13.75 6.15 5.32
N LEU A 53 -13.21 6.48 6.50
CA LEU A 53 -12.47 5.52 7.34
C LEU A 53 -13.39 4.43 7.88
N ILE A 54 -14.58 4.79 8.39
CA ILE A 54 -15.58 3.81 8.87
C ILE A 54 -15.97 2.85 7.75
N GLY A 55 -16.24 3.36 6.54
CA GLY A 55 -16.55 2.54 5.38
C GLY A 55 -15.41 1.59 4.99
N ALA A 56 -14.17 2.10 4.96
CA ALA A 56 -12.99 1.30 4.63
C ALA A 56 -12.70 0.22 5.68
N ILE A 57 -12.80 0.55 6.97
CA ILE A 57 -12.61 -0.39 8.08
C ILE A 57 -13.70 -1.46 8.04
N GLY A 58 -14.97 -1.05 7.90
CA GLY A 58 -16.09 -1.97 7.81
C GLY A 58 -15.93 -2.97 6.66
N TRP A 59 -15.53 -2.48 5.46
CA TRP A 59 -15.24 -3.34 4.32
C TRP A 59 -14.08 -4.31 4.57
N ASN A 60 -12.99 -3.81 5.14
CA ASN A 60 -11.83 -4.66 5.44
C ASN A 60 -12.15 -5.73 6.49
N LEU A 61 -12.91 -5.40 7.53
CA LEU A 61 -13.35 -6.37 8.54
C LEU A 61 -14.31 -7.41 7.94
N PHE A 62 -15.24 -6.98 7.09
CA PHE A 62 -16.15 -7.86 6.37
C PHE A 62 -15.37 -8.86 5.51
N THR A 63 -14.49 -8.37 4.63
CA THR A 63 -13.71 -9.21 3.73
C THR A 63 -12.76 -10.14 4.48
N TRP A 64 -12.16 -9.67 5.58
CA TRP A 64 -11.32 -10.49 6.45
C TRP A 64 -12.10 -11.62 7.13
N HIS A 65 -13.31 -11.33 7.63
CA HIS A 65 -14.17 -12.34 8.28
C HIS A 65 -14.54 -13.47 7.31
N PHE A 66 -14.90 -13.12 6.07
CA PHE A 66 -15.30 -14.11 5.05
C PHE A 66 -14.12 -14.69 4.26
N GLY A 67 -12.88 -14.32 4.55
CA GLY A 67 -11.70 -14.78 3.82
C GLY A 67 -11.66 -14.32 2.34
N ILE A 68 -12.34 -13.22 2.00
CA ILE A 68 -12.36 -12.66 0.65
C ILE A 68 -11.09 -11.83 0.44
N PRO A 69 -10.25 -12.13 -0.56
CA PRO A 69 -9.08 -11.32 -0.84
C PRO A 69 -9.50 -9.91 -1.26
N SER A 70 -9.08 -8.91 -0.52
CA SER A 70 -9.38 -7.50 -0.79
C SER A 70 -8.15 -6.62 -0.67
N SER A 71 -8.22 -5.44 -1.30
CA SER A 71 -7.18 -4.42 -1.22
C SER A 71 -7.60 -3.32 -0.25
N SER A 72 -6.87 -3.17 0.84
CA SER A 72 -7.09 -2.08 1.81
C SER A 72 -6.99 -0.69 1.17
N SER A 73 -6.16 -0.56 0.13
CA SER A 73 -6.03 0.68 -0.66
C SER A 73 -7.30 1.01 -1.43
N HIS A 74 -7.88 0.03 -2.12
CA HIS A 74 -9.13 0.23 -2.84
C HIS A 74 -10.29 0.45 -1.88
N ALA A 75 -10.30 -0.23 -0.72
CA ALA A 75 -11.28 0.03 0.33
C ALA A 75 -11.23 1.48 0.84
N LEU A 76 -10.02 2.01 1.08
CA LEU A 76 -9.82 3.38 1.53
C LEU A 76 -10.24 4.41 0.47
N ILE A 77 -9.82 4.20 -0.77
CA ILE A 77 -10.20 5.06 -1.90
C ILE A 77 -11.72 5.01 -2.14
N GLY A 78 -12.30 3.80 -2.13
CA GLY A 78 -13.74 3.61 -2.28
C GLY A 78 -14.55 4.27 -1.15
N GLY A 79 -14.06 4.15 0.10
CA GLY A 79 -14.64 4.83 1.25
C GLY A 79 -14.63 6.36 1.08
N LEU A 80 -13.49 6.92 0.63
CA LEU A 80 -13.36 8.37 0.38
C LEU A 80 -14.27 8.83 -0.75
N MET A 81 -14.31 8.11 -1.85
CA MET A 81 -15.20 8.42 -2.99
C MET A 81 -16.67 8.30 -2.59
N GLY A 82 -17.04 7.24 -1.86
CA GLY A 82 -18.41 7.02 -1.40
C GLY A 82 -18.88 8.11 -0.45
N ALA A 83 -18.05 8.52 0.51
CA ALA A 83 -18.34 9.62 1.43
C ALA A 83 -18.51 10.95 0.68
N ALA A 84 -17.64 11.23 -0.30
CA ALA A 84 -17.70 12.45 -1.11
C ALA A 84 -18.97 12.50 -1.96
N VAL A 85 -19.34 11.38 -2.60
CA VAL A 85 -20.58 11.28 -3.40
C VAL A 85 -21.83 11.44 -2.53
N ALA A 86 -21.84 10.85 -1.33
CA ALA A 86 -22.95 10.98 -0.39
C ALA A 86 -23.14 12.42 0.10
N TYR A 87 -22.03 13.18 0.23
CA TYR A 87 -22.05 14.55 0.70
C TYR A 87 -22.41 15.57 -0.40
N ALA A 88 -21.78 15.48 -1.57
CA ALA A 88 -21.86 16.51 -2.61
C ALA A 88 -22.18 15.94 -4.02
N GLY A 89 -22.58 14.67 -4.12
CA GLY A 89 -22.91 14.05 -5.39
C GLY A 89 -21.69 13.67 -6.23
N PHE A 90 -21.94 13.14 -7.42
CA PHE A 90 -20.88 12.65 -8.33
C PHE A 90 -19.93 13.77 -8.83
N SER A 91 -20.38 15.02 -8.85
CA SER A 91 -19.55 16.17 -9.22
C SER A 91 -18.40 16.43 -8.25
N SER A 92 -18.43 15.83 -7.07
CA SER A 92 -17.36 15.92 -6.08
C SER A 92 -16.09 15.17 -6.49
N LEU A 93 -16.19 14.27 -7.44
CA LEU A 93 -15.09 13.39 -7.85
C LEU A 93 -14.31 13.96 -9.04
N ASN A 94 -12.99 13.88 -8.94
CA ASN A 94 -12.11 14.21 -10.06
C ASN A 94 -11.97 13.01 -11.00
N GLY A 95 -12.83 12.92 -12.02
CA GLY A 95 -12.86 11.82 -12.98
C GLY A 95 -11.54 11.60 -13.71
N GLY A 96 -10.81 12.66 -14.06
CA GLY A 96 -9.50 12.57 -14.69
C GLY A 96 -8.45 11.93 -13.78
N SER A 97 -8.44 12.30 -12.51
CA SER A 97 -7.56 11.68 -11.52
C SER A 97 -7.92 10.22 -11.23
N ILE A 98 -9.21 9.89 -11.17
CA ILE A 98 -9.66 8.51 -10.99
C ILE A 98 -9.20 7.64 -12.16
N LEU A 99 -9.39 8.11 -13.38
CA LEU A 99 -8.99 7.39 -14.58
C LEU A 99 -7.47 7.15 -14.61
N THR A 100 -6.68 8.21 -14.40
CA THR A 100 -5.22 8.15 -14.57
C THR A 100 -4.47 7.56 -13.37
N LYS A 101 -4.96 7.78 -12.15
CA LYS A 101 -4.28 7.35 -10.91
C LYS A 101 -4.83 6.05 -10.32
N ILE A 102 -6.02 5.61 -10.72
CA ILE A 102 -6.65 4.41 -10.18
C ILE A 102 -6.92 3.38 -11.29
N LEU A 103 -7.78 3.72 -12.27
CA LEU A 103 -8.23 2.76 -13.27
C LEU A 103 -7.11 2.34 -14.24
N LEU A 104 -6.35 3.28 -14.74
CA LEU A 104 -5.28 3.01 -15.69
C LEU A 104 -4.16 2.15 -15.05
N PRO A 105 -3.63 2.46 -13.86
CA PRO A 105 -2.68 1.59 -13.17
C PRO A 105 -3.28 0.22 -12.80
N LEU A 106 -4.57 0.14 -12.47
CA LEU A 106 -5.24 -1.13 -12.13
C LEU A 106 -5.19 -2.13 -13.29
N VAL A 107 -5.29 -1.64 -14.53
CA VAL A 107 -5.21 -2.48 -15.73
C VAL A 107 -3.78 -2.66 -16.20
N LEU A 108 -2.99 -1.58 -16.25
CA LEU A 108 -1.64 -1.62 -16.80
C LEU A 108 -0.63 -2.34 -15.89
N SER A 109 -0.77 -2.25 -14.56
CA SER A 109 0.23 -2.84 -13.67
C SER A 109 0.26 -4.37 -13.70
N PRO A 110 -0.87 -5.11 -13.77
CA PRO A 110 -0.83 -6.56 -13.96
C PRO A 110 -0.24 -6.96 -15.32
N LEU A 111 -0.57 -6.23 -16.38
CA LEU A 111 -0.03 -6.48 -17.72
C LEU A 111 1.48 -6.24 -17.80
N ALA A 112 1.93 -5.11 -17.24
CA ALA A 112 3.34 -4.79 -17.16
C ALA A 112 4.10 -5.80 -16.27
N GLY A 113 3.52 -6.16 -15.11
CA GLY A 113 4.08 -7.16 -14.21
C GLY A 113 4.20 -8.53 -14.84
N PHE A 114 3.18 -8.95 -15.60
CA PHE A 114 3.22 -10.20 -16.36
C PHE A 114 4.30 -10.16 -17.44
N GLY A 115 4.36 -9.11 -18.26
CA GLY A 115 5.37 -8.95 -19.31
C GLY A 115 6.80 -8.92 -18.76
N MET A 116 7.03 -8.15 -17.69
CA MET A 116 8.34 -8.11 -17.01
C MET A 116 8.69 -9.45 -16.36
N GLY A 117 7.72 -10.15 -15.77
CA GLY A 117 7.92 -11.48 -15.19
C GLY A 117 8.35 -12.50 -16.24
N LEU A 118 7.69 -12.52 -17.41
CA LEU A 118 8.07 -13.35 -18.54
C LEU A 118 9.49 -13.03 -19.04
N LEU A 119 9.81 -11.74 -19.20
CA LEU A 119 11.12 -11.30 -19.65
C LEU A 119 12.22 -11.77 -18.68
N VAL A 120 12.04 -11.52 -17.39
CA VAL A 120 13.01 -11.92 -16.35
C VAL A 120 13.15 -13.43 -16.30
N MET A 121 12.04 -14.18 -16.38
CA MET A 121 12.09 -15.66 -16.39
C MET A 121 12.83 -16.18 -17.61
N PHE A 122 12.56 -15.64 -18.79
CA PHE A 122 13.26 -16.00 -20.03
C PHE A 122 14.75 -15.71 -19.92
N LEU A 123 15.11 -14.54 -19.40
CA LEU A 123 16.50 -14.14 -19.19
C LEU A 123 17.23 -15.08 -18.21
N ILE A 124 16.60 -15.43 -17.11
CA ILE A 124 17.14 -16.40 -16.14
C ILE A 124 17.35 -17.77 -16.79
N MET A 125 16.37 -18.26 -17.52
CA MET A 125 16.47 -19.55 -18.23
C MET A 125 17.62 -19.53 -19.24
N PHE A 126 17.76 -18.45 -20.00
CA PHE A 126 18.83 -18.31 -20.98
C PHE A 126 20.22 -18.25 -20.33
N LEU A 127 20.40 -17.40 -19.30
CA LEU A 127 21.68 -17.24 -18.60
C LEU A 127 22.09 -18.48 -17.80
N CYS A 128 21.11 -19.18 -17.23
CA CYS A 128 21.33 -20.32 -16.34
C CYS A 128 21.29 -21.67 -17.04
N ALA A 129 21.01 -21.72 -18.35
CA ALA A 129 20.84 -22.97 -19.11
C ALA A 129 22.01 -23.98 -19.00
N LYS A 130 23.23 -23.47 -18.86
CA LYS A 130 24.44 -24.28 -18.74
C LYS A 130 24.97 -24.45 -17.31
N CYS A 131 24.25 -23.93 -16.31
CA CYS A 131 24.71 -23.97 -14.92
C CYS A 131 24.28 -25.26 -14.21
N ALA A 132 25.17 -25.79 -13.34
CA ALA A 132 24.87 -26.99 -12.56
C ALA A 132 23.70 -26.71 -11.58
N ARG A 133 22.70 -27.60 -11.56
CA ARG A 133 21.43 -27.47 -10.79
C ARG A 133 21.67 -27.20 -9.29
N ASN A 134 22.68 -27.82 -8.69
CA ASN A 134 22.96 -27.63 -7.26
C ASN A 134 23.47 -26.22 -6.95
N LYS A 135 24.30 -25.63 -7.81
CA LYS A 135 24.80 -24.27 -7.65
C LYS A 135 23.64 -23.24 -7.81
N LEU A 136 22.77 -23.49 -8.79
CA LEU A 136 21.58 -22.68 -9.01
C LEU A 136 20.64 -22.71 -7.82
N ASN A 137 20.36 -23.89 -7.29
CA ASN A 137 19.45 -24.03 -6.15
C ASN A 137 19.93 -23.23 -4.93
N THR A 138 21.23 -23.30 -4.61
CA THR A 138 21.82 -22.54 -3.51
C THR A 138 21.78 -21.02 -3.76
N ALA A 139 22.07 -20.59 -5.00
CA ALA A 139 22.04 -19.18 -5.37
C ALA A 139 20.60 -18.63 -5.29
N PHE A 140 19.62 -19.33 -5.87
CA PHE A 140 18.23 -18.91 -5.85
C PHE A 140 17.62 -18.92 -4.44
N THR A 141 18.03 -19.84 -3.58
CA THR A 141 17.64 -19.85 -2.18
C THR A 141 18.04 -18.55 -1.46
N ARG A 142 19.28 -18.08 -1.68
CA ARG A 142 19.76 -16.81 -1.12
C ARG A 142 19.07 -15.59 -1.75
N LEU A 143 18.94 -15.58 -3.08
CA LEU A 143 18.26 -14.52 -3.82
C LEU A 143 16.80 -14.38 -3.42
N GLN A 144 16.13 -15.47 -3.06
CA GLN A 144 14.74 -15.45 -2.56
C GLN A 144 14.62 -14.69 -1.24
N VAL A 145 15.57 -14.79 -0.32
CA VAL A 145 15.58 -14.00 0.92
C VAL A 145 15.75 -12.53 0.59
N LEU A 146 16.66 -12.20 -0.31
CA LEU A 146 16.87 -10.81 -0.75
C LEU A 146 15.61 -10.24 -1.42
N SER A 147 14.99 -11.00 -2.33
CA SER A 147 13.74 -10.60 -2.99
C SER A 147 12.61 -10.39 -1.97
N ALA A 148 12.47 -11.27 -0.98
CA ALA A 148 11.49 -11.11 0.09
C ALA A 148 11.77 -9.85 0.94
N ALA A 149 13.04 -9.53 1.19
CA ALA A 149 13.43 -8.31 1.89
C ALA A 149 13.05 -7.05 1.11
N PHE A 150 13.35 -7.00 -0.19
CA PHE A 150 12.93 -5.90 -1.07
C PHE A 150 11.42 -5.76 -1.12
N MET A 151 10.69 -6.88 -1.23
CA MET A 151 9.22 -6.86 -1.25
C MET A 151 8.66 -6.32 0.06
N ALA A 152 9.17 -6.72 1.21
CA ALA A 152 8.75 -6.22 2.52
C ALA A 152 9.01 -4.70 2.64
N THR A 153 10.18 -4.22 2.23
CA THR A 153 10.51 -2.79 2.26
C THR A 153 9.58 -1.99 1.34
N SER A 154 9.34 -2.48 0.13
CA SER A 154 8.42 -1.85 -0.84
C SER A 154 6.98 -1.83 -0.34
N HIS A 155 6.53 -2.90 0.32
CA HIS A 155 5.20 -2.97 0.93
C HIS A 155 5.05 -1.92 2.03
N GLY A 156 5.99 -1.85 2.97
CA GLY A 156 6.00 -0.83 4.03
C GLY A 156 6.01 0.60 3.47
N MET A 157 6.82 0.84 2.44
CA MET A 157 6.87 2.14 1.78
C MET A 157 5.54 2.54 1.16
N ASN A 158 4.83 1.62 0.50
CA ASN A 158 3.59 1.94 -0.19
C ASN A 158 2.38 2.01 0.75
N ASP A 159 2.21 1.06 1.63
CA ASP A 159 0.99 0.95 2.44
C ASP A 159 0.95 1.91 3.62
N ALA A 160 2.08 2.16 4.27
CA ALA A 160 2.17 3.17 5.32
C ALA A 160 1.85 4.58 4.79
N GLN A 161 2.29 4.92 3.57
CA GLN A 161 2.04 6.23 2.97
C GLN A 161 0.55 6.51 2.72
N LYS A 162 -0.26 5.49 2.45
CA LYS A 162 -1.71 5.66 2.25
C LYS A 162 -2.39 6.13 3.52
N THR A 163 -2.08 5.49 4.64
CA THR A 163 -2.59 5.89 5.96
C THR A 163 -2.05 7.25 6.37
N MET A 164 -0.76 7.51 6.14
CA MET A 164 -0.16 8.84 6.35
C MET A 164 -0.92 9.92 5.57
N GLY A 165 -1.27 9.66 4.30
CA GLY A 165 -2.00 10.61 3.46
C GLY A 165 -3.38 10.96 4.00
N VAL A 166 -4.12 9.97 4.48
CA VAL A 166 -5.46 10.20 5.06
C VAL A 166 -5.39 10.93 6.39
N ILE A 167 -4.43 10.59 7.26
CA ILE A 167 -4.23 11.31 8.54
C ILE A 167 -3.81 12.76 8.25
N THR A 168 -2.88 12.97 7.33
CA THR A 168 -2.42 14.32 6.95
C THR A 168 -3.58 15.14 6.35
N LEU A 169 -4.41 14.52 5.53
CA LEU A 169 -5.61 15.17 4.99
C LEU A 169 -6.58 15.56 6.11
N ALA A 170 -6.81 14.68 7.09
CA ALA A 170 -7.64 15.00 8.25
C ALA A 170 -7.09 16.20 9.02
N LEU A 171 -5.77 16.19 9.34
CA LEU A 171 -5.13 17.30 10.04
C LEU A 171 -5.24 18.62 9.27
N PHE A 172 -5.13 18.58 7.95
CA PHE A 172 -5.32 19.77 7.11
C PHE A 172 -6.76 20.31 7.17
N ILE A 173 -7.76 19.43 7.10
CA ILE A 173 -9.18 19.81 7.19
C ILE A 173 -9.53 20.42 8.56
N PHE A 174 -8.91 19.94 9.63
CA PHE A 174 -9.12 20.47 10.98
C PHE A 174 -8.23 21.69 11.29
N ASN A 175 -7.52 22.24 10.28
CA ASN A 175 -6.60 23.38 10.41
C ASN A 175 -5.46 23.19 11.43
N GLU A 176 -5.09 21.94 11.68
CA GLU A 176 -3.95 21.60 12.56
C GLU A 176 -2.60 21.76 11.84
N ILE A 177 -2.61 21.78 10.50
CA ILE A 177 -1.44 21.99 9.64
C ILE A 177 -1.81 22.92 8.48
N GLU A 178 -0.91 23.87 8.15
CA GLU A 178 -1.10 24.83 7.06
C GLU A 178 -0.81 24.24 5.67
N THR A 179 -0.02 23.19 5.61
CA THR A 179 0.39 22.55 4.34
C THR A 179 0.17 21.05 4.41
N ILE A 180 -0.16 20.42 3.27
CA ILE A 180 -0.29 18.97 3.16
C ILE A 180 1.11 18.32 3.13
N ALA A 181 1.84 18.47 4.23
CA ALA A 181 3.12 17.80 4.45
C ALA A 181 2.97 16.80 5.60
N VAL A 182 3.45 15.57 5.40
CA VAL A 182 3.30 14.51 6.42
C VAL A 182 4.18 14.81 7.63
N PRO A 183 3.60 15.09 8.82
CA PRO A 183 4.37 15.35 10.04
C PRO A 183 5.19 14.13 10.46
N LEU A 184 6.33 14.34 11.11
CA LEU A 184 7.21 13.25 11.54
C LEU A 184 6.52 12.27 12.51
N TRP A 185 5.70 12.78 13.45
CA TRP A 185 4.98 11.93 14.38
C TRP A 185 3.95 11.02 13.68
N VAL A 186 3.31 11.48 12.59
CA VAL A 186 2.41 10.66 11.76
C VAL A 186 3.19 9.53 11.10
N LYS A 187 4.40 9.83 10.57
CA LYS A 187 5.28 8.78 10.00
C LYS A 187 5.65 7.73 11.02
N CYS A 188 6.08 8.15 12.21
CA CYS A 188 6.45 7.24 13.30
C CYS A 188 5.26 6.36 13.71
N LEU A 189 4.08 6.94 13.85
CA LEU A 189 2.87 6.24 14.28
C LEU A 189 2.44 5.21 13.21
N CYS A 190 2.34 5.61 11.96
CA CYS A 190 1.98 4.72 10.86
C CYS A 190 3.00 3.59 10.68
N ALA A 191 4.30 3.90 10.77
CA ALA A 191 5.36 2.91 10.67
C ALA A 191 5.30 1.88 11.82
N ALA A 192 5.06 2.33 13.04
CA ALA A 192 4.93 1.46 14.21
C ALA A 192 3.71 0.53 14.09
N PHE A 193 2.53 1.06 13.74
CA PHE A 193 1.33 0.24 13.56
C PHE A 193 1.43 -0.72 12.37
N MET A 194 2.11 -0.32 11.29
CA MET A 194 2.38 -1.20 10.15
C MET A 194 3.26 -2.39 10.56
N ALA A 195 4.34 -2.13 11.30
CA ALA A 195 5.23 -3.16 11.79
C ALA A 195 4.54 -4.11 12.78
N LEU A 196 3.75 -3.56 13.72
CA LEU A 196 2.95 -4.35 14.67
C LEU A 196 1.91 -5.21 13.97
N GLY A 197 1.17 -4.64 13.00
CA GLY A 197 0.18 -5.38 12.22
C GLY A 197 0.83 -6.53 11.44
N THR A 198 2.00 -6.32 10.84
CA THR A 198 2.76 -7.37 10.17
C THR A 198 3.22 -8.45 11.14
N ALA A 199 3.70 -8.06 12.33
CA ALA A 199 4.16 -9.00 13.35
C ALA A 199 3.02 -9.86 13.92
N MET A 200 1.83 -9.28 14.10
CA MET A 200 0.65 -9.97 14.64
C MET A 200 -0.10 -10.78 13.57
N GLY A 201 -0.23 -10.23 12.36
CA GLY A 201 -1.00 -10.83 11.26
C GLY A 201 -0.23 -11.87 10.44
N GLY A 202 1.08 -11.90 10.51
CA GLY A 202 1.93 -12.77 9.70
C GLY A 202 1.88 -14.27 10.04
N TRP A 203 1.03 -14.67 11.01
CA TRP A 203 0.89 -16.06 11.48
C TRP A 203 -0.36 -16.77 10.95
N LYS A 204 -1.23 -16.09 10.21
CA LYS A 204 -2.46 -16.66 9.62
C LYS A 204 -2.32 -17.03 8.16
#